data_630d2458605ec4e9a8dfdb0431fbb244
#
_entry.id   630d2458605ec4e9a8dfdb0431fbb244
#
_cell.length_a   1.000
_cell.length_b   1.000
_cell.length_c   1.000
_cell.angle_alpha   90.00
_cell.angle_beta   90.00
_cell.angle_gamma   90.00
#
_symmetry.space_group_name_H-M   'P 1'
#
loop_
_entity.id
_entity.type
_entity.pdbx_description
1 polymer ?
#
loop_
_entity_poly.entity_id
_entity_poly.type
_entity_poly.pdbx_seq_one_letter_code
_entity_poly.pdbx_strand_id
1 'polypeptide(L)'
;RPVRGLNNRKEAEVTIAGKNLRVCILYGTAAAEEFLAEDMSGYHFVEVMTCPGGCISGAGQPDCGSVPVSDAVRKKRIASLYQADERAQYRNSMDNPEIGMIYNEFFKEPLSLLSETLLHTTYKSE
;
A
#
# COMPACT_ATOMS: atom_id res chain seq x y z
N ARG A 1 -5.71 15.06 -3.18
CA ARG A 1 -6.92 14.51 -2.52
C ARG A 1 -6.56 13.89 -1.17
N PRO A 2 -7.49 13.78 -0.21
CA PRO A 2 -7.14 13.27 1.12
C PRO A 2 -6.59 11.85 1.06
N VAL A 3 -5.48 11.59 1.73
CA VAL A 3 -4.83 10.28 1.78
C VAL A 3 -5.54 9.33 2.74
N ARG A 4 -6.21 9.87 3.78
CA ARG A 4 -6.97 9.08 4.76
C ARG A 4 -8.46 9.06 4.43
N GLY A 5 -9.15 8.00 4.86
CA GLY A 5 -10.60 7.84 4.67
C GLY A 5 -10.98 6.81 3.61
N LEU A 6 -12.25 6.82 3.19
CA LEU A 6 -12.85 5.84 2.27
C LEU A 6 -12.98 6.32 0.82
N ASN A 7 -12.31 7.40 0.43
CA ASN A 7 -12.36 7.86 -0.95
C ASN A 7 -11.77 6.79 -1.88
N ASN A 8 -12.46 6.50 -2.97
CA ASN A 8 -12.01 5.50 -3.95
C ASN A 8 -10.78 5.93 -4.75
N ARG A 9 -10.43 7.22 -4.71
CA ARG A 9 -9.21 7.76 -5.31
C ARG A 9 -8.50 8.65 -4.31
N LYS A 10 -7.22 8.36 -4.08
CA LYS A 10 -6.33 9.13 -3.21
C LYS A 10 -5.10 9.55 -3.99
N GLU A 11 -4.67 10.77 -3.78
CA GLU A 11 -3.51 11.32 -4.45
C GLU A 11 -2.57 11.96 -3.43
N ALA A 12 -1.28 11.81 -3.64
CA ALA A 12 -0.25 12.46 -2.85
C ALA A 12 0.92 12.87 -3.74
N GLU A 13 1.64 13.88 -3.31
CA GLU A 13 2.97 14.20 -3.81
C GLU A 13 3.98 13.83 -2.73
N VAL A 14 5.00 13.08 -3.10
CA VAL A 14 6.09 12.65 -2.23
C VAL A 14 7.42 13.04 -2.86
N THR A 15 8.34 13.52 -2.02
CA THR A 15 9.69 13.86 -2.49
C THR A 15 10.64 12.74 -2.11
N ILE A 16 11.24 12.08 -3.11
CA ILE A 16 12.22 11.02 -2.92
C ILE A 16 13.48 11.39 -3.69
N ALA A 17 14.63 11.43 -3.01
CA ALA A 17 15.92 11.79 -3.58
C ALA A 17 15.88 13.13 -4.36
N GLY A 18 15.17 14.13 -3.84
CA GLY A 18 15.03 15.45 -4.46
C GLY A 18 14.08 15.52 -5.67
N LYS A 19 13.40 14.43 -6.01
CA LYS A 19 12.40 14.38 -7.08
C LYS A 19 10.99 14.36 -6.49
N ASN A 20 10.12 15.21 -7.01
CA ASN A 20 8.70 15.21 -6.64
C ASN A 20 7.98 14.15 -7.47
N LEU A 21 7.40 13.18 -6.79
CA LEU A 21 6.65 12.09 -7.39
C LEU A 21 5.17 12.26 -7.07
N ARG A 22 4.34 12.27 -8.09
CA ARG A 22 2.89 12.25 -7.95
C ARG A 22 2.40 10.82 -8.00
N VAL A 23 1.71 10.42 -6.94
CA VAL A 23 1.22 9.04 -6.76
C VAL A 23 -0.30 9.03 -6.64
N CYS A 24 -0.93 7.97 -7.15
CA CYS A 24 -2.36 7.77 -7.07
C CYS A 24 -2.66 6.36 -6.58
N ILE A 25 -3.65 6.22 -5.70
CA ILE A 25 -4.16 4.93 -5.23
C ILE A 25 -5.65 4.88 -5.55
N LEU A 26 -6.06 3.82 -6.23
CA LEU A 26 -7.43 3.58 -6.68
C LEU A 26 -8.01 2.37 -5.95
N TYR A 27 -9.23 2.50 -5.47
CA TYR A 27 -9.95 1.43 -4.77
C TYR A 27 -11.21 1.04 -5.54
N GLY A 28 -11.22 -0.18 -6.03
CA GLY A 28 -12.27 -0.73 -6.87
C GLY A 28 -12.00 -0.53 -8.36
N THR A 29 -12.49 -1.47 -9.15
CA THR A 29 -12.30 -1.49 -10.62
C THR A 29 -12.98 -0.32 -11.31
N ALA A 30 -14.13 0.16 -10.80
CA ALA A 30 -14.80 1.34 -11.33
C ALA A 30 -13.93 2.61 -11.23
N ALA A 31 -13.22 2.80 -10.11
CA ALA A 31 -12.29 3.92 -9.97
C ALA A 31 -11.09 3.82 -10.93
N ALA A 32 -10.66 2.59 -11.23
CA ALA A 32 -9.61 2.36 -12.22
C ALA A 32 -10.11 2.66 -13.65
N GLU A 33 -11.33 2.27 -13.99
CA GLU A 33 -11.94 2.56 -15.29
C GLU A 33 -12.09 4.07 -15.52
N GLU A 34 -12.61 4.79 -14.53
CA GLU A 34 -12.70 6.25 -14.58
C GLU A 34 -11.32 6.91 -14.75
N PHE A 35 -10.31 6.42 -14.02
CA PHE A 35 -8.95 6.94 -14.09
C PHE A 35 -8.31 6.70 -15.47
N LEU A 36 -8.54 5.55 -16.08
CA LEU A 36 -8.01 5.22 -17.42
C LEU A 36 -8.59 6.09 -18.53
N ALA A 37 -9.73 6.72 -18.32
CA ALA A 37 -10.32 7.68 -19.26
C ALA A 37 -9.70 9.08 -19.17
N GLU A 38 -8.85 9.33 -18.17
CA GLU A 38 -8.17 10.61 -17.95
C GLU A 38 -6.74 10.59 -18.54
N ASP A 39 -6.11 11.77 -18.61
CA ASP A 39 -4.68 11.88 -18.90
C ASP A 39 -3.84 11.42 -17.69
N MET A 40 -3.17 10.29 -17.83
CA MET A 40 -2.32 9.69 -16.79
C MET A 40 -0.86 10.19 -16.84
N SER A 41 -0.47 10.99 -17.81
CA SER A 41 0.93 11.38 -18.04
C SER A 41 1.59 12.11 -16.86
N GLY A 42 0.77 12.71 -15.98
CA GLY A 42 1.25 13.40 -14.78
C GLY A 42 1.53 12.51 -13.57
N TYR A 43 1.28 11.20 -13.64
CA TYR A 43 1.50 10.29 -12.51
C TYR A 43 2.78 9.46 -12.70
N HIS A 44 3.53 9.31 -11.61
CA HIS A 44 4.76 8.53 -11.56
C HIS A 44 4.52 7.12 -11.03
N PHE A 45 3.46 6.96 -10.22
CA PHE A 45 3.07 5.68 -9.64
C PHE A 45 1.55 5.63 -9.46
N VAL A 46 0.93 4.54 -9.90
CA VAL A 46 -0.49 4.28 -9.72
C VAL A 46 -0.67 2.89 -9.14
N GLU A 47 -1.32 2.80 -7.99
CA GLU A 47 -1.69 1.54 -7.36
C GLU A 47 -3.19 1.29 -7.54
N VAL A 48 -3.55 0.11 -7.99
CA VAL A 48 -4.96 -0.30 -8.16
C VAL A 48 -5.26 -1.44 -7.21
N MET A 49 -6.20 -1.22 -6.30
CA MET A 49 -6.73 -2.24 -5.40
C MET A 49 -8.14 -2.61 -5.82
N THR A 50 -8.41 -3.90 -6.01
CA THR A 50 -9.73 -4.38 -6.48
C THR A 50 -10.85 -4.10 -5.48
N CYS A 51 -10.56 -4.21 -4.17
CA CYS A 51 -11.58 -4.06 -3.13
C CYS A 51 -11.85 -2.59 -2.80
N PRO A 52 -13.12 -2.16 -2.67
CA PRO A 52 -13.46 -0.83 -2.16
C PRO A 52 -12.89 -0.61 -0.76
N GLY A 53 -12.10 0.46 -0.60
CA GLY A 53 -11.38 0.76 0.64
C GLY A 53 -10.09 -0.03 0.86
N GLY A 54 -9.68 -0.86 -0.09
CA GLY A 54 -8.47 -1.66 -0.05
C GLY A 54 -8.59 -2.92 0.81
N CYS A 55 -7.48 -3.37 1.40
CA CYS A 55 -7.37 -4.64 2.13
C CYS A 55 -8.32 -4.78 3.33
N ILE A 56 -8.85 -3.69 3.86
CA ILE A 56 -9.85 -3.70 4.95
C ILE A 56 -11.19 -4.32 4.54
N SER A 57 -11.43 -4.49 3.24
CA SER A 57 -12.64 -5.12 2.69
C SER A 57 -12.34 -6.45 1.99
N GLY A 58 -11.08 -6.87 1.98
CA GLY A 58 -10.64 -8.07 1.28
C GLY A 58 -10.92 -9.38 2.01
N ALA A 59 -10.67 -10.49 1.33
CA ALA A 59 -10.72 -11.83 1.90
C ALA A 59 -9.71 -11.96 3.05
N GLY A 60 -10.07 -12.73 4.08
CA GLY A 60 -9.25 -12.89 5.29
C GLY A 60 -9.57 -11.88 6.39
N GLN A 61 -10.34 -10.84 6.12
CA GLN A 61 -10.91 -9.99 7.18
C GLN A 61 -12.01 -10.76 7.94
N PRO A 62 -12.18 -10.49 9.27
CA PRO A 62 -13.24 -11.11 10.04
C PRO A 62 -14.62 -10.93 9.40
N ASP A 63 -15.44 -11.98 9.42
CA ASP A 63 -16.82 -11.89 8.95
C ASP A 63 -17.60 -10.86 9.78
N CYS A 64 -18.35 -10.03 9.11
CA CYS A 64 -19.21 -9.01 9.73
C CYS A 64 -20.70 -9.21 9.41
N GLY A 65 -21.06 -10.38 8.83
CA GLY A 65 -22.43 -10.74 8.49
C GLY A 65 -23.04 -9.95 7.33
N SER A 66 -22.23 -9.19 6.57
CA SER A 66 -22.71 -8.44 5.39
C SER A 66 -21.72 -8.51 4.23
N VAL A 67 -22.28 -8.75 3.03
CA VAL A 67 -21.56 -8.66 1.76
C VAL A 67 -22.40 -7.81 0.81
N PRO A 68 -21.88 -6.69 0.32
CA PRO A 68 -20.57 -6.09 0.61
C PRO A 68 -20.44 -5.53 2.03
N VAL A 69 -19.20 -5.44 2.50
CA VAL A 69 -18.88 -4.87 3.81
C VAL A 69 -19.34 -3.41 3.88
N SER A 70 -20.07 -3.05 4.93
CA SER A 70 -20.60 -1.69 5.10
C SER A 70 -19.50 -0.65 5.41
N ASP A 71 -19.75 0.61 5.07
CA ASP A 71 -18.83 1.72 5.36
C ASP A 71 -18.61 1.92 6.87
N ALA A 72 -19.60 1.60 7.70
CA ALA A 72 -19.46 1.66 9.14
C ALA A 72 -18.39 0.68 9.65
N VAL A 73 -18.38 -0.54 9.13
CA VAL A 73 -17.35 -1.56 9.44
C VAL A 73 -15.99 -1.13 8.89
N ARG A 74 -15.91 -0.66 7.64
CA ARG A 74 -14.67 -0.16 7.05
C ARG A 74 -14.06 0.96 7.87
N LYS A 75 -14.86 1.94 8.31
CA LYS A 75 -14.40 3.05 9.16
C LYS A 75 -13.82 2.57 10.48
N LYS A 76 -14.45 1.57 11.12
CA LYS A 76 -13.91 0.99 12.36
C LYS A 76 -12.58 0.28 12.13
N ARG A 77 -12.45 -0.50 11.05
CA ARG A 77 -11.21 -1.18 10.68
C ARG A 77 -10.08 -0.19 10.39
N ILE A 78 -10.36 0.87 9.63
CA ILE A 78 -9.39 1.94 9.38
C ILE A 78 -8.96 2.61 10.69
N ALA A 79 -9.90 2.94 11.57
CA ALA A 79 -9.57 3.57 12.83
C ALA A 79 -8.66 2.68 13.72
N SER A 80 -8.93 1.38 13.75
CA SER A 80 -8.07 0.42 14.47
C SER A 80 -6.66 0.36 13.91
N LEU A 81 -6.51 0.35 12.58
CA LEU A 81 -5.19 0.36 11.93
C LEU A 81 -4.41 1.65 12.21
N TYR A 82 -5.07 2.80 12.13
CA TYR A 82 -4.41 4.07 12.44
C TYR A 82 -3.99 4.17 13.92
N GLN A 83 -4.83 3.65 14.84
CA GLN A 83 -4.45 3.58 16.25
C GLN A 83 -3.27 2.63 16.50
N ALA A 84 -3.24 1.50 15.79
CA ALA A 84 -2.12 0.58 15.88
C ALA A 84 -0.83 1.22 15.37
N ASP A 85 -0.88 1.92 14.21
CA ASP A 85 0.24 2.66 13.67
C ASP A 85 0.75 3.76 14.62
N GLU A 86 -0.17 4.55 15.20
CA GLU A 86 0.20 5.62 16.15
C GLU A 86 0.88 5.09 17.42
N ARG A 87 0.53 3.87 17.85
CA ARG A 87 1.09 3.21 19.04
C ARG A 87 2.31 2.35 18.73
N ALA A 88 2.61 2.11 17.46
CA ALA A 88 3.73 1.29 17.07
C ALA A 88 5.06 1.91 17.51
N GLN A 89 5.91 1.10 18.11
CA GLN A 89 7.26 1.51 18.52
C GLN A 89 8.12 1.87 17.30
N TYR A 90 7.99 1.09 16.24
CA TYR A 90 8.65 1.30 14.95
C TYR A 90 7.58 1.53 13.89
N ARG A 91 7.53 2.72 13.32
CA ARG A 91 6.56 3.10 12.27
C ARG A 91 7.14 2.97 10.87
N ASN A 92 8.44 2.87 10.77
CA ASN A 92 9.19 2.65 9.55
C ASN A 92 9.96 1.32 9.70
N SER A 93 9.88 0.45 8.71
CA SER A 93 10.60 -0.83 8.72
C SER A 93 12.11 -0.67 8.83
N MET A 94 12.67 0.41 8.31
CA MET A 94 14.11 0.70 8.41
C MET A 94 14.57 0.99 9.83
N ASP A 95 13.66 1.41 10.71
CA ASP A 95 13.96 1.70 12.12
C ASP A 95 13.86 0.43 12.99
N ASN A 96 13.38 -0.68 12.43
CA ASN A 96 13.30 -1.96 13.14
C ASN A 96 14.68 -2.62 13.23
N PRO A 97 15.23 -2.81 14.45
CA PRO A 97 16.57 -3.40 14.63
C PRO A 97 16.69 -4.83 14.09
N GLU A 98 15.59 -5.60 14.05
CA GLU A 98 15.59 -6.94 13.49
C GLU A 98 15.84 -6.94 11.97
N ILE A 99 15.33 -5.94 11.27
CA ILE A 99 15.62 -5.76 9.83
C ILE A 99 17.10 -5.45 9.63
N GLY A 100 17.66 -4.54 10.44
CA GLY A 100 19.08 -4.25 10.43
C GLY A 100 19.95 -5.49 10.69
N MET A 101 19.56 -6.30 11.68
CA MET A 101 20.26 -7.55 12.02
C MET A 101 20.23 -8.55 10.84
N ILE A 102 19.08 -8.77 10.21
CA ILE A 102 18.95 -9.67 9.06
C ILE A 102 19.86 -9.22 7.91
N TYR A 103 19.88 -7.92 7.60
CA TYR A 103 20.76 -7.42 6.56
C TYR A 103 22.23 -7.56 6.94
N ASN A 104 22.62 -7.23 8.15
CA ASN A 104 24.03 -7.32 8.60
C ASN A 104 24.54 -8.76 8.64
N GLU A 105 23.72 -9.69 9.12
CA GLU A 105 24.14 -11.09 9.34
C GLU A 105 23.95 -11.96 8.10
N PHE A 106 22.84 -11.77 7.37
CA PHE A 106 22.44 -12.68 6.30
C PHE A 106 22.54 -12.06 4.91
N PHE A 107 21.84 -10.98 4.63
CA PHE A 107 21.83 -10.37 3.29
C PHE A 107 23.05 -9.53 2.97
N LYS A 108 23.81 -9.07 3.98
CA LYS A 108 24.97 -8.17 3.94
C LYS A 108 24.58 -6.73 3.60
N GLU A 109 23.88 -6.49 2.50
CA GLU A 109 23.45 -5.16 2.07
C GLU A 109 22.16 -5.25 1.24
N PRO A 110 21.37 -4.17 1.16
CA PRO A 110 20.27 -4.05 0.21
C PRO A 110 20.79 -4.21 -1.23
N LEU A 111 19.98 -4.84 -2.09
CA LEU A 111 20.32 -5.14 -3.49
C LEU A 111 21.53 -6.08 -3.67
N SER A 112 21.97 -6.77 -2.63
CA SER A 112 22.92 -7.88 -2.80
C SER A 112 22.32 -8.99 -3.64
N LEU A 113 23.14 -9.80 -4.31
CA LEU A 113 22.67 -10.94 -5.10
C LEU A 113 21.76 -11.86 -4.28
N LEU A 114 22.07 -12.07 -3.00
CA LEU A 114 21.29 -12.92 -2.11
C LEU A 114 19.92 -12.28 -1.80
N SER A 115 19.89 -10.98 -1.49
CA SER A 115 18.63 -10.27 -1.23
C SER A 115 17.75 -10.21 -2.48
N GLU A 116 18.32 -9.94 -3.65
CA GLU A 116 17.60 -9.97 -4.92
C GLU A 116 17.00 -11.34 -5.21
N THR A 117 17.78 -12.42 -5.02
CA THR A 117 17.33 -13.79 -5.30
C THR A 117 16.20 -14.24 -4.37
N LEU A 118 16.24 -13.86 -3.09
CA LEU A 118 15.30 -14.35 -2.08
C LEU A 118 14.10 -13.44 -1.86
N LEU A 119 14.23 -12.13 -2.08
CA LEU A 119 13.18 -11.16 -1.79
C LEU A 119 12.40 -10.70 -3.04
N HIS A 120 12.93 -10.96 -4.23
CA HIS A 120 12.30 -10.54 -5.48
C HIS A 120 11.84 -11.73 -6.31
N THR A 121 10.69 -11.56 -6.95
CA THR A 121 10.14 -12.54 -7.89
C THR A 121 10.30 -12.02 -9.31
N THR A 122 10.85 -12.85 -10.19
CA THR A 122 10.91 -12.55 -11.62
C THR A 122 9.83 -13.30 -12.35
N TYR A 123 9.08 -12.59 -13.19
CA TYR A 123 8.09 -13.18 -14.08
C TYR A 123 8.70 -13.32 -15.47
N LYS A 124 8.63 -14.53 -16.03
CA LYS A 124 8.99 -14.75 -17.44
C LYS A 124 7.73 -14.52 -18.26
N SER A 125 7.81 -13.70 -19.31
CA SER A 125 6.79 -13.69 -20.36
C SER A 125 6.85 -15.03 -21.09
N GLU A 126 5.72 -15.74 -21.12
CA GLU A 126 5.55 -16.88 -22.01
C GLU A 126 5.49 -16.44 -23.47
#